data_432b3687ca8132d697f6f97f9c6bd345
#
_entry.id   432b3687ca8132d697f6f97f9c6bd345
#
_cell.length_a   1.000
_cell.length_b   1.000
_cell.length_c   1.000
_cell.angle_alpha   90.00
_cell.angle_beta   90.00
_cell.angle_gamma   90.00
#
_symmetry.space_group_name_H-M   'P 1'
#
loop_
_entity.id
_entity.type
_entity.pdbx_description
1 polymer ?
#
loop_
_entity_poly.entity_id
_entity_poly.type
_entity_poly.pdbx_seq_one_letter_code
_entity_poly.pdbx_strand_id
1 'polypeptide(L)' 'TGLDGHPSQKIAKIVETNNHSIKDILEESLEHELHALGLYKKLLTMVEGASIYLEEYTRDLIGQEEQHQLELRKMLKDFS' A
#
# COMPACT_ATOMS: atom_id res chain seq x y z
N THR A 1 22.05 8.74 -13.06
CA THR A 1 21.77 8.89 -12.63
C THR A 1 21.20 9.03 -12.17
N GLY A 2 21.26 9.06 -12.16
CA GLY A 2 20.77 9.23 -11.57
C GLY A 2 20.21 9.32 -11.27
N LEU A 3 19.97 9.18 -11.35
CA LEU A 3 19.41 9.17 -10.81
C LEU A 3 19.21 9.24 -10.04
N ASP A 4 19.47 9.27 -10.12
CA ASP A 4 19.66 9.33 -9.26
C ASP A 4 19.20 9.43 -8.12
N GLY A 5 19.06 8.91 -7.55
CA GLY A 5 18.52 8.72 -6.26
C GLY A 5 17.65 9.71 -5.71
N HIS A 6 17.13 10.35 -6.44
CA HIS A 6 16.59 11.51 -6.00
C HIS A 6 15.16 11.47 -5.48
N PRO A 7 14.40 10.38 -5.65
CA PRO A 7 13.16 10.24 -4.92
C PRO A 7 13.34 10.29 -3.41
N SER A 8 14.44 9.75 -2.92
CA SER A 8 14.73 9.80 -1.48
C SER A 8 14.89 11.22 -0.98
N GLN A 9 15.59 12.04 -1.73
CA GLN A 9 15.79 13.43 -1.36
C GLN A 9 14.49 14.19 -1.35
N LYS A 10 13.64 13.90 -2.29
CA LYS A 10 12.34 14.54 -2.39
C LYS A 10 11.49 14.22 -1.17
N ILE A 11 11.48 12.97 -0.77
CA ILE A 11 10.71 12.53 0.38
C ILE A 11 11.25 13.18 1.65
N ALA A 12 12.56 13.23 1.79
CA ALA A 12 13.18 13.85 2.95
C ALA A 12 12.81 15.32 3.07
N LYS A 13 12.77 16.00 1.94
CA LYS A 13 12.40 17.40 1.91
C LYS A 13 10.95 17.60 2.36
N ILE A 14 10.05 16.74 1.95
CA ILE A 14 8.65 16.81 2.37
C ILE A 14 8.55 16.59 3.87
N VAL A 15 9.28 15.63 4.42
CA VAL A 15 9.28 15.36 5.85
C VAL A 15 9.74 16.58 6.63
N GLU A 16 10.77 17.25 6.14
CA GLU A 16 11.31 18.43 6.81
C GLU A 16 10.36 19.60 6.81
N THR A 17 9.58 19.73 5.76
CA THR A 17 8.78 20.94 5.60
C THR A 17 7.34 20.79 6.07
N ASN A 18 6.78 19.56 6.10
CA ASN A 18 5.34 19.47 6.37
C ASN A 18 4.89 18.06 6.79
N ASN A 19 4.86 17.81 8.09
CA ASN A 19 4.36 16.55 8.64
C ASN A 19 2.90 16.31 8.32
N HIS A 20 2.14 17.40 8.22
CA HIS A 20 0.72 17.31 7.92
C HIS A 20 0.50 16.74 6.51
N SER A 21 1.32 17.16 5.55
CA SER A 21 1.27 16.63 4.20
C SER A 21 1.60 15.15 4.15
N ILE A 22 2.54 14.73 4.99
CA ILE A 22 2.92 13.32 5.05
C ILE A 22 1.76 12.49 5.58
N LYS A 23 1.10 12.97 6.62
CA LYS A 23 -0.07 12.29 7.17
C LYS A 23 -1.15 12.14 6.11
N ASP A 24 -1.43 13.21 5.37
CA ASP A 24 -2.44 13.18 4.32
C ASP A 24 -2.10 12.17 3.24
N ILE A 25 -0.84 12.11 2.84
CA ILE A 25 -0.38 11.16 1.83
C ILE A 25 -0.54 9.72 2.33
N LEU A 26 -0.20 9.49 3.60
CA LEU A 26 -0.32 8.16 4.18
C LEU A 26 -1.78 7.73 4.27
N GLU A 27 -2.67 8.64 4.64
CA GLU A 27 -4.09 8.34 4.71
C GLU A 27 -4.66 8.02 3.34
N GLU A 28 -4.25 8.78 2.34
CA GLU A 28 -4.67 8.56 0.97
C GLU A 28 -4.14 7.21 0.46
N SER A 29 -2.89 6.90 0.80
CA SER A 29 -2.30 5.63 0.42
C SER A 29 -3.03 4.45 1.06
N LEU A 30 -3.40 4.61 2.33
CA LEU A 30 -4.14 3.57 3.03
C LEU A 30 -5.50 3.32 2.37
N GLU A 31 -6.20 4.39 2.02
CA GLU A 31 -7.47 4.29 1.33
C GLU A 31 -7.33 3.56 0.00
N HIS A 32 -6.26 3.87 -0.70
CA HIS A 32 -5.96 3.25 -1.98
C HIS A 32 -5.71 1.74 -1.82
N GLU A 33 -4.94 1.38 -0.78
CA GLU A 33 -4.65 -0.02 -0.49
C GLU A 33 -5.90 -0.78 -0.08
N LEU A 34 -6.79 -0.14 0.67
CA LEU A 34 -8.05 -0.76 1.06
C LEU A 34 -8.92 -1.02 -0.16
N HIS A 35 -8.93 -0.11 -1.11
CA HIS A 35 -9.68 -0.27 -2.34
C HIS A 35 -9.12 -1.44 -3.16
N ALA A 36 -7.80 -1.51 -3.28
CA ALA A 36 -7.12 -2.58 -4.00
C ALA A 36 -7.42 -3.94 -3.36
N LEU A 37 -7.40 -3.98 -2.03
CA LEU A 37 -7.70 -5.20 -1.30
C LEU A 37 -9.11 -5.68 -1.60
N GLY A 38 -10.07 -4.76 -1.66
CA GLY A 38 -11.45 -5.08 -2.02
C GLY A 38 -11.54 -5.72 -3.40
N LEU A 39 -10.79 -5.17 -4.35
CA LEU A 39 -10.77 -5.71 -5.71
C LEU A 39 -10.13 -7.10 -5.75
N TYR A 40 -9.06 -7.30 -5.00
CA TYR A 40 -8.39 -8.61 -4.95
C TYR A 40 -9.28 -9.67 -4.32
N LYS A 41 -10.04 -9.31 -3.28
CA LYS A 41 -10.98 -10.25 -2.66
C LYS A 41 -12.09 -10.64 -3.63
N LYS A 42 -12.55 -9.67 -4.41
CA LYS A 42 -13.54 -9.94 -5.44
C LYS A 42 -12.96 -10.88 -6.51
N LEU A 43 -11.72 -10.63 -6.91
CA LEU A 43 -11.04 -11.48 -7.86
C LEU A 43 -10.90 -12.90 -7.34
N LEU A 44 -10.55 -13.05 -6.06
CA LEU A 44 -10.43 -14.37 -5.44
C LEU A 44 -11.74 -15.13 -5.57
N THR A 45 -12.86 -14.48 -5.31
CA THR A 45 -14.19 -15.09 -5.45
C THR A 45 -14.40 -15.60 -6.86
N MET A 46 -13.94 -14.86 -7.85
CA MET A 46 -14.13 -15.19 -9.25
C MET A 46 -13.25 -16.35 -9.72
N VAL A 47 -12.04 -16.48 -9.16
CA VAL A 47 -11.13 -17.53 -9.60
C VAL A 47 -11.20 -18.79 -8.74
N GLU A 48 -11.94 -18.75 -7.66
CA GLU A 48 -12.14 -19.92 -6.79
C GLU A 48 -12.75 -21.05 -7.59
N GLY A 49 -12.11 -22.22 -7.52
CA GLY A 49 -12.58 -23.40 -8.24
C GLY A 49 -12.18 -23.41 -9.70
N ALA A 50 -11.66 -22.31 -10.24
CA ALA A 50 -11.26 -22.25 -11.64
C ALA A 50 -9.83 -22.70 -11.84
N SER A 51 -8.93 -22.29 -10.96
CA SER A 51 -7.51 -22.62 -11.07
C SER A 51 -6.86 -22.46 -9.72
N ILE A 52 -6.22 -23.52 -9.26
CA ILE A 52 -5.49 -23.47 -7.98
C ILE A 52 -4.37 -22.45 -8.05
N TYR A 53 -3.72 -22.38 -9.19
CA TYR A 53 -2.62 -21.42 -9.37
C TYR A 53 -3.13 -19.99 -9.18
N LEU A 54 -4.25 -19.63 -9.80
CA LEU A 54 -4.83 -18.30 -9.70
C LEU A 54 -5.34 -18.01 -8.30
N GLU A 55 -5.91 -19.01 -7.63
CA GLU A 55 -6.34 -18.86 -6.26
C GLU A 55 -5.16 -18.52 -5.35
N GLU A 56 -4.09 -19.28 -5.47
CA GLU A 56 -2.92 -19.08 -4.62
C GLU A 56 -2.25 -17.75 -4.91
N TYR A 57 -2.15 -17.40 -6.16
CA TYR A 57 -1.58 -16.12 -6.56
C TYR A 57 -2.40 -14.96 -5.98
N THR A 58 -3.71 -15.06 -6.08
CA THR A 58 -4.60 -14.00 -5.59
C THR A 58 -4.54 -13.89 -4.06
N ARG A 59 -4.49 -15.02 -3.37
CA ARG A 59 -4.33 -15.02 -1.92
C ARG A 59 -3.04 -14.35 -1.50
N ASP A 60 -1.98 -14.59 -2.27
CA ASP A 60 -0.69 -13.98 -2.01
C ASP A 60 -0.77 -12.46 -2.17
N LEU A 61 -1.45 -12.00 -3.21
CA LEU A 61 -1.67 -10.56 -3.41
C LEU A 61 -2.43 -9.95 -2.24
N ILE A 62 -3.45 -10.64 -1.75
CA ILE A 62 -4.24 -10.18 -0.63
C ILE A 62 -3.35 -10.07 0.63
N GLY A 63 -2.53 -11.08 0.86
CA GLY A 63 -1.62 -11.07 2.00
C GLY A 63 -0.66 -9.90 1.96
N GLN A 64 -0.13 -9.61 0.78
CA GLN A 64 0.78 -8.47 0.60
C GLN A 64 0.08 -7.16 0.89
N GLU A 65 -1.15 -7.00 0.41
CA GLU A 65 -1.90 -5.76 0.62
C GLU A 65 -2.26 -5.58 2.09
N GLU A 66 -2.61 -6.67 2.77
CA GLU A 66 -2.88 -6.60 4.20
C GLU A 66 -1.65 -6.15 4.99
N GLN A 67 -0.49 -6.64 4.57
CA GLN A 67 0.75 -6.23 5.22
C GLN A 67 1.04 -4.76 4.97
N HIS A 68 0.82 -4.29 3.75
CA HIS A 68 0.98 -2.87 3.41
C HIS A 68 0.09 -2.00 4.29
N GLN A 69 -1.16 -2.43 4.50
CA GLN A 69 -2.08 -1.69 5.36
C GLN A 69 -1.56 -1.59 6.80
N LEU A 70 -1.06 -2.69 7.32
CA LEU A 70 -0.52 -2.70 8.67
C LEU A 70 0.64 -1.72 8.80
N GLU A 71 1.51 -1.71 7.79
CA GLU A 71 2.65 -0.81 7.77
C GLU A 71 2.22 0.65 7.68
N LEU A 72 1.24 0.93 6.82
CA LEU A 72 0.73 2.29 6.68
C LEU A 72 0.07 2.78 7.96
N ARG A 73 -0.70 1.92 8.61
CA ARG A 73 -1.35 2.29 9.87
C ARG A 73 -0.31 2.55 10.96
N LYS A 74 0.77 1.77 10.94
CA LYS A 74 1.86 1.96 11.88
C LYS A 74 2.53 3.31 11.67
N MET A 75 2.80 3.66 10.41
CA MET A 75 3.38 4.96 10.08
C MET A 75 2.45 6.10 10.47
N LEU A 76 1.16 5.95 10.21
CA LEU A 76 0.19 6.98 10.57
C LEU A 76 0.17 7.25 12.06
N LYS A 77 0.37 6.21 12.85
CA LYS A 77 0.41 6.33 14.30
C LYS A 77 1.51 7.28 14.75
N ASP A 78 2.62 7.29 14.03
CA ASP A 78 3.75 8.16 14.34
C ASP A 78 3.45 9.64 14.10
N PHE A 79 2.42 9.94 13.34
CA PHE A 79 2.04 11.30 13.01
C PHE A 79 0.77 11.77 13.72
N SER A 80 0.22 10.97 14.58
CA SER A 80 -0.98 11.34 15.32
C SER A 80 -0.69 11.58 16.84
#